data_a1ccc673a67144678e9f8398a00ce436
#
_entry.id   a1ccc673a67144678e9f8398a00ce436
#
_cell.length_a   1.000
_cell.length_b   1.000
_cell.length_c   1.000
_cell.angle_alpha   90.00
_cell.angle_beta   90.00
_cell.angle_gamma   90.00
#
_symmetry.space_group_name_H-M   'P 1'
#
loop_
_entity.id
_entity.type
_entity.pdbx_description
1 polymer ?
#
loop_
_entity_poly.entity_id
_entity_poly.type
_entity_poly.pdbx_seq_one_letter_code
_entity_poly.pdbx_strand_id
1 'polypeptide(L)'
;KAHLPPDPKLDSNLDYLKRLTDKNREKNNLDYFDMSLVLRLIQLKHGGLPDGTGGVETLDHLVVDEAQDFGPVEFAIMTSAVSDKRQMTIVGDVAQKILLARKFIGWNKIVENLGMEEDSIIRLEVSFRCTVPIMTLAHKVAGDPKKVEGRAGAEPEWKKSGDRESMLEHLVEWSNRLVKADPYKLIAIICRYPKQAMELKEELEEFLSGEVRLGHRDQFSFEPGIMVTNIHQVKGLEFDSVAMVEPDEDNYPIRREESRNMIYVGITRTQDDLLLTTVKPYSRVFFYDK
;
A
#
# COMPACT_ATOMS: atom_id res chain seq x y z
N LYS A 1 38.75 -1.69 7.38
CA LYS A 1 37.79 -0.80 6.69
C LYS A 1 37.87 -1.14 5.19
N ALA A 2 36.97 -1.96 4.68
CA ALA A 2 36.83 -2.21 3.24
C ALA A 2 36.27 -0.95 2.61
N HIS A 3 37.04 -0.28 1.75
CA HIS A 3 36.54 0.78 0.89
C HIS A 3 35.66 0.14 -0.18
N LEU A 4 34.35 0.28 -0.06
CA LEU A 4 33.45 0.05 -1.19
C LEU A 4 33.71 1.12 -2.27
N PRO A 5 33.71 0.76 -3.57
CA PRO A 5 33.84 1.74 -4.63
C PRO A 5 32.67 2.75 -4.58
N PRO A 6 32.90 4.02 -4.94
CA PRO A 6 31.87 5.04 -4.94
C PRO A 6 30.74 4.66 -5.91
N ASP A 7 29.51 4.60 -5.40
CA ASP A 7 28.30 4.45 -6.21
C ASP A 7 27.67 5.83 -6.44
N PRO A 8 27.68 6.37 -7.67
CA PRO A 8 27.19 7.72 -7.96
C PRO A 8 25.70 7.93 -7.57
N LYS A 9 24.90 6.86 -7.57
CA LYS A 9 23.50 6.93 -7.12
C LYS A 9 23.40 6.97 -5.60
N LEU A 10 24.25 6.24 -4.90
CA LEU A 10 24.30 6.26 -3.44
C LEU A 10 24.80 7.63 -2.95
N ASP A 11 25.81 8.19 -3.60
CA ASP A 11 26.37 9.49 -3.26
C ASP A 11 25.35 10.62 -3.46
N SER A 12 24.57 10.60 -4.56
CA SER A 12 23.52 11.60 -4.79
C SER A 12 22.38 11.50 -3.76
N ASN A 13 22.02 10.29 -3.33
CA ASN A 13 21.03 10.07 -2.29
C ASN A 13 21.53 10.48 -0.90
N LEU A 14 22.82 10.23 -0.61
CA LEU A 14 23.45 10.67 0.64
C LEU A 14 23.52 12.19 0.73
N ASP A 15 23.84 12.88 -0.37
CA ASP A 15 23.84 14.35 -0.42
C ASP A 15 22.44 14.93 -0.26
N TYR A 16 21.42 14.31 -0.83
CA TYR A 16 20.02 14.70 -0.63
C TYR A 16 19.61 14.53 0.83
N LEU A 17 19.87 13.36 1.42
CA LEU A 17 19.56 13.06 2.82
C LEU A 17 20.30 14.02 3.76
N LYS A 18 21.57 14.32 3.49
CA LYS A 18 22.34 15.29 4.27
C LYS A 18 21.72 16.67 4.24
N ARG A 19 21.36 17.19 3.04
CA ARG A 19 20.67 18.49 2.92
C ARG A 19 19.32 18.52 3.63
N LEU A 20 18.55 17.43 3.58
CA LEU A 20 17.28 17.31 4.29
C LEU A 20 17.48 17.33 5.81
N THR A 21 18.47 16.58 6.30
CA THR A 21 18.85 16.54 7.72
C THR A 21 19.33 17.92 8.20
N ASP A 22 20.18 18.59 7.43
CA ASP A 22 20.66 19.93 7.76
C ASP A 22 19.49 20.93 7.85
N LYS A 23 18.56 20.89 6.87
CA LYS A 23 17.37 21.74 6.86
C LYS A 23 16.43 21.47 8.05
N ASN A 24 16.25 20.19 8.42
CA ASN A 24 15.45 19.82 9.58
C ASN A 24 16.12 20.28 10.88
N ARG A 25 17.45 20.13 10.97
CA ARG A 25 18.26 20.60 12.11
C ARG A 25 18.18 22.13 12.28
N GLU A 26 18.26 22.92 11.21
CA GLU A 26 18.09 24.38 11.25
C GLU A 26 16.73 24.81 11.79
N LYS A 27 15.70 24.00 11.52
CA LYS A 27 14.32 24.25 11.96
C LYS A 27 13.97 23.61 13.29
N ASN A 28 14.89 22.88 13.93
CA ASN A 28 14.63 22.02 15.09
C ASN A 28 13.47 21.05 14.88
N ASN A 29 13.31 20.54 13.65
CA ASN A 29 12.27 19.58 13.30
C ASN A 29 12.85 18.16 13.23
N LEU A 30 12.08 17.22 13.76
CA LEU A 30 12.24 15.79 13.51
C LEU A 30 11.31 15.39 12.37
N ASP A 31 11.78 14.53 11.48
CA ASP A 31 10.89 13.92 10.50
C ASP A 31 10.29 12.63 11.04
N TYR A 32 9.38 12.06 10.24
CA TYR A 32 8.67 10.84 10.64
C TYR A 32 9.62 9.64 10.87
N PHE A 33 10.74 9.58 10.16
CA PHE A 33 11.72 8.49 10.30
C PHE A 33 12.59 8.66 11.55
N ASP A 34 12.85 9.90 11.95
CA ASP A 34 13.59 10.20 13.18
C ASP A 34 12.85 9.74 14.43
N MET A 35 11.49 9.75 14.39
CA MET A 35 10.67 9.38 15.55
C MET A 35 10.94 7.97 16.05
N SER A 36 11.12 7.01 15.16
CA SER A 36 11.45 5.62 15.55
C SER A 36 12.82 5.54 16.21
N LEU A 37 13.81 6.31 15.72
CA LEU A 37 15.14 6.36 16.31
C LEU A 37 15.13 7.03 17.69
N VAL A 38 14.41 8.14 17.84
CA VAL A 38 14.23 8.84 19.14
C VAL A 38 13.56 7.93 20.15
N LEU A 39 12.47 7.26 19.76
CA LEU A 39 11.77 6.31 20.62
C LEU A 39 12.69 5.16 21.07
N ARG A 40 13.50 4.63 20.14
CA ARG A 40 14.49 3.60 20.50
C ARG A 40 15.55 4.09 21.45
N LEU A 41 16.04 5.31 21.28
CA LEU A 41 17.01 5.93 22.21
C LEU A 41 16.41 6.13 23.61
N ILE A 42 15.16 6.61 23.70
CA ILE A 42 14.44 6.74 24.96
C ILE A 42 14.31 5.36 25.64
N GLN A 43 13.89 4.35 24.90
CA GLN A 43 13.73 2.98 25.39
C GLN A 43 15.06 2.42 25.93
N LEU A 44 16.16 2.62 25.21
CA LEU A 44 17.48 2.16 25.63
C LEU A 44 17.98 2.90 26.88
N LYS A 45 17.69 4.20 26.98
CA LYS A 45 18.08 5.03 28.11
C LYS A 45 17.35 4.65 29.42
N HIS A 46 16.08 4.30 29.32
CA HIS A 46 15.21 4.01 30.46
C HIS A 46 15.06 2.51 30.76
N GLY A 47 15.62 1.64 29.91
CA GLY A 47 15.46 0.19 30.01
C GLY A 47 14.15 -0.35 29.48
N GLY A 48 13.31 0.51 28.86
CA GLY A 48 12.00 0.23 28.26
C GLY A 48 11.24 1.49 27.90
N LEU A 49 9.98 1.36 27.49
CA LEU A 49 9.12 2.51 27.25
C LEU A 49 8.69 3.12 28.58
N PRO A 50 8.91 4.44 28.81
CA PRO A 50 8.47 5.07 30.06
C PRO A 50 6.95 5.06 30.19
N ASP A 51 6.44 4.68 31.36
CA ASP A 51 5.01 4.66 31.69
C ASP A 51 4.46 6.01 32.19
N GLY A 52 5.30 7.05 32.19
CA GLY A 52 4.95 8.39 32.69
C GLY A 52 5.00 8.54 34.23
N THR A 53 5.19 7.45 34.99
CA THR A 53 5.26 7.47 36.46
C THR A 53 6.69 7.21 36.98
N GLY A 54 7.65 7.04 36.06
CA GLY A 54 9.05 6.71 36.33
C GLY A 54 9.36 5.22 36.25
N GLY A 55 8.39 4.40 35.90
CA GLY A 55 8.53 2.99 35.57
C GLY A 55 8.68 2.73 34.08
N VAL A 56 8.64 1.46 33.73
CA VAL A 56 8.70 0.97 32.33
C VAL A 56 7.42 0.22 32.03
N GLU A 57 6.76 0.64 30.95
CA GLU A 57 5.58 -0.04 30.43
C GLU A 57 5.97 -1.36 29.75
N THR A 58 5.26 -2.43 30.10
CA THR A 58 5.43 -3.75 29.50
C THR A 58 4.06 -4.28 29.08
N LEU A 59 3.96 -4.72 27.82
CA LEU A 59 2.74 -5.27 27.25
C LEU A 59 2.67 -6.78 27.47
N ASP A 60 1.51 -7.28 27.85
CA ASP A 60 1.27 -8.72 27.97
C ASP A 60 1.12 -9.40 26.62
N HIS A 61 0.54 -8.70 25.63
CA HIS A 61 0.42 -9.18 24.26
C HIS A 61 0.45 -8.01 23.29
N LEU A 62 1.16 -8.17 22.17
CA LEU A 62 1.24 -7.17 21.10
C LEU A 62 0.77 -7.77 19.79
N VAL A 63 -0.19 -7.12 19.17
CA VAL A 63 -0.63 -7.42 17.80
C VAL A 63 -0.06 -6.38 16.84
N VAL A 64 0.67 -6.85 15.83
CA VAL A 64 1.26 -6.01 14.79
C VAL A 64 0.60 -6.34 13.47
N ASP A 65 -0.16 -5.41 12.93
CA ASP A 65 -0.73 -5.52 11.58
C ASP A 65 0.12 -4.73 10.58
N GLU A 66 0.00 -5.07 9.30
CA GLU A 66 0.78 -4.46 8.20
C GLU A 66 2.31 -4.50 8.47
N ALA A 67 2.79 -5.61 9.01
CA ALA A 67 4.17 -5.77 9.46
C ALA A 67 5.23 -5.45 8.41
N GLN A 68 4.90 -5.56 7.11
CA GLN A 68 5.79 -5.22 6.01
C GLN A 68 6.15 -3.73 5.93
N ASP A 69 5.43 -2.85 6.64
CA ASP A 69 5.70 -1.41 6.69
C ASP A 69 6.71 -1.03 7.78
N PHE A 70 7.05 -1.97 8.65
CA PHE A 70 7.99 -1.72 9.73
C PHE A 70 9.42 -2.17 9.37
N GLY A 71 10.37 -1.36 9.79
CA GLY A 71 11.80 -1.65 9.65
C GLY A 71 12.40 -2.30 10.90
N PRO A 72 13.73 -2.58 10.86
CA PRO A 72 14.40 -3.25 11.97
C PRO A 72 14.34 -2.49 13.30
N VAL A 73 14.31 -1.15 13.26
CA VAL A 73 14.27 -0.31 14.47
C VAL A 73 12.92 -0.42 15.15
N GLU A 74 11.84 -0.33 14.37
CA GLU A 74 10.48 -0.49 14.88
C GLU A 74 10.26 -1.89 15.46
N PHE A 75 10.73 -2.94 14.80
CA PHE A 75 10.68 -4.29 15.35
C PHE A 75 11.47 -4.42 16.66
N ALA A 76 12.65 -3.78 16.77
CA ALA A 76 13.42 -3.77 18.01
C ALA A 76 12.70 -3.05 19.15
N ILE A 77 11.95 -1.99 18.85
CA ILE A 77 11.13 -1.28 19.84
C ILE A 77 9.97 -2.18 20.29
N MET A 78 9.23 -2.75 19.34
CA MET A 78 8.07 -3.59 19.61
C MET A 78 8.43 -4.84 20.42
N THR A 79 9.49 -5.54 20.03
CA THR A 79 9.96 -6.75 20.75
C THR A 79 10.50 -6.48 22.14
N SER A 80 10.97 -5.27 22.41
CA SER A 80 11.42 -4.89 23.76
C SER A 80 10.27 -4.37 24.64
N ALA A 81 9.09 -4.14 24.08
CA ALA A 81 7.92 -3.67 24.81
C ALA A 81 7.06 -4.81 25.38
N VAL A 82 7.28 -6.06 24.98
CA VAL A 82 6.56 -7.22 25.49
C VAL A 82 7.36 -7.95 26.56
N SER A 83 6.65 -8.49 27.57
CA SER A 83 7.26 -9.27 28.66
C SER A 83 7.86 -10.59 28.17
N ASP A 84 7.17 -11.26 27.24
CA ASP A 84 7.63 -12.45 26.53
C ASP A 84 7.45 -12.24 25.03
N LYS A 85 8.53 -12.34 24.26
CA LYS A 85 8.52 -12.18 22.80
C LYS A 85 7.58 -13.15 22.08
N ARG A 86 7.22 -14.28 22.70
CA ARG A 86 6.25 -15.24 22.18
C ARG A 86 4.80 -14.74 22.31
N GLN A 87 4.56 -13.68 23.06
CA GLN A 87 3.24 -13.04 23.18
C GLN A 87 3.06 -11.93 22.14
N MET A 88 3.42 -12.25 20.90
CA MET A 88 3.21 -11.37 19.74
C MET A 88 2.44 -12.09 18.66
N THR A 89 1.49 -11.40 18.06
CA THR A 89 0.84 -11.80 16.82
C THR A 89 1.23 -10.80 15.73
N ILE A 90 1.92 -11.27 14.70
CA ILE A 90 2.45 -10.40 13.64
C ILE A 90 1.83 -10.82 12.32
N VAL A 91 1.13 -9.90 11.68
CA VAL A 91 0.41 -10.12 10.41
C VAL A 91 0.91 -9.13 9.38
N GLY A 92 0.99 -9.55 8.12
CA GLY A 92 1.38 -8.67 7.02
C GLY A 92 1.44 -9.37 5.67
N ASP A 93 1.49 -8.57 4.62
CA ASP A 93 1.61 -9.01 3.24
C ASP A 93 2.73 -8.25 2.53
N VAL A 94 3.81 -8.95 2.21
CA VAL A 94 4.99 -8.35 1.56
C VAL A 94 4.66 -7.76 0.18
N ALA A 95 3.68 -8.33 -0.54
CA ALA A 95 3.24 -7.82 -1.84
C ALA A 95 2.52 -6.46 -1.72
N GLN A 96 1.97 -6.13 -0.55
CA GLN A 96 1.33 -4.84 -0.26
C GLN A 96 2.31 -3.74 0.18
N LYS A 97 3.61 -3.98 0.15
CA LYS A 97 4.60 -3.01 0.57
C LYS A 97 4.77 -1.90 -0.47
N ILE A 98 4.18 -0.74 -0.23
CA ILE A 98 4.31 0.46 -1.09
C ILE A 98 5.48 1.35 -0.64
N LEU A 99 5.75 1.41 0.68
CA LEU A 99 6.78 2.26 1.25
C LEU A 99 8.14 1.58 1.16
N LEU A 100 8.94 1.92 0.14
CA LEU A 100 10.29 1.37 -0.04
C LEU A 100 11.32 1.97 0.94
N ALA A 101 11.02 3.10 1.55
CA ALA A 101 11.93 3.79 2.47
C ALA A 101 12.30 2.95 3.71
N ARG A 102 11.48 1.95 4.05
CA ARG A 102 11.74 1.00 5.14
C ARG A 102 11.98 -0.39 4.56
N LYS A 103 13.08 -1.00 4.88
CA LYS A 103 13.38 -2.37 4.45
C LYS A 103 12.74 -3.35 5.43
N PHE A 104 11.71 -4.07 4.98
CA PHE A 104 11.19 -5.20 5.73
C PHE A 104 12.28 -6.25 5.93
N ILE A 105 12.46 -6.72 7.16
CA ILE A 105 13.54 -7.65 7.50
C ILE A 105 13.29 -9.09 7.03
N GLY A 106 12.05 -9.40 6.61
CA GLY A 106 11.63 -10.73 6.19
C GLY A 106 11.10 -11.59 7.34
N TRP A 107 10.16 -12.48 7.00
CA TRP A 107 9.48 -13.33 7.99
C TRP A 107 10.45 -14.21 8.76
N ASN A 108 11.38 -14.88 8.08
CA ASN A 108 12.35 -15.77 8.72
C ASN A 108 13.23 -15.02 9.75
N LYS A 109 13.60 -13.77 9.43
CA LYS A 109 14.38 -12.95 10.37
C LYS A 109 13.56 -12.48 11.57
N ILE A 110 12.25 -12.22 11.37
CA ILE A 110 11.33 -11.92 12.48
C ILE A 110 11.27 -13.12 13.42
N VAL A 111 11.00 -14.30 12.89
CA VAL A 111 10.90 -15.56 13.67
C VAL A 111 12.19 -15.85 14.43
N GLU A 112 13.35 -15.73 13.77
CA GLU A 112 14.67 -15.87 14.40
C GLU A 112 14.86 -14.86 15.56
N ASN A 113 14.52 -13.59 15.36
CA ASN A 113 14.66 -12.55 16.39
C ASN A 113 13.72 -12.76 17.59
N LEU A 114 12.59 -13.42 17.37
CA LEU A 114 11.65 -13.80 18.42
C LEU A 114 12.05 -15.09 19.14
N GLY A 115 13.04 -15.82 18.62
CA GLY A 115 13.45 -17.14 19.14
C GLY A 115 12.38 -18.20 18.89
N MET A 116 11.63 -18.08 17.80
CA MET A 116 10.60 -19.03 17.36
C MET A 116 11.13 -19.90 16.24
N GLU A 117 10.42 -20.97 15.91
CA GLU A 117 10.76 -21.86 14.80
C GLU A 117 10.02 -21.44 13.51
N GLU A 118 10.51 -21.85 12.33
CA GLU A 118 9.93 -21.45 11.03
C GLU A 118 8.48 -21.96 10.83
N ASP A 119 8.09 -23.05 11.47
CA ASP A 119 6.72 -23.58 11.48
C ASP A 119 5.71 -22.67 12.20
N SER A 120 6.20 -21.68 12.93
CA SER A 120 5.35 -20.63 13.49
C SER A 120 4.76 -19.67 12.44
N ILE A 121 5.26 -19.72 11.19
CA ILE A 121 4.74 -18.90 10.10
C ILE A 121 3.53 -19.58 9.48
N ILE A 122 2.34 -19.00 9.73
CA ILE A 122 1.09 -19.45 9.12
C ILE A 122 0.83 -18.63 7.85
N ARG A 123 0.65 -19.32 6.73
CA ARG A 123 0.29 -18.69 5.46
C ARG A 123 -1.21 -18.79 5.24
N LEU A 124 -1.84 -17.63 5.01
CA LEU A 124 -3.25 -17.57 4.64
C LEU A 124 -3.34 -17.55 3.11
N GLU A 125 -3.91 -18.60 2.51
CA GLU A 125 -3.93 -18.79 1.05
C GLU A 125 -5.30 -18.51 0.43
N VAL A 126 -6.37 -18.51 1.23
CA VAL A 126 -7.73 -18.28 0.75
C VAL A 126 -8.08 -16.79 0.87
N SER A 127 -8.50 -16.20 -0.24
CA SER A 127 -9.02 -14.84 -0.25
C SER A 127 -10.53 -14.85 -0.04
N PHE A 128 -10.98 -14.22 1.04
CA PHE A 128 -12.40 -13.98 1.30
C PHE A 128 -12.87 -12.61 0.81
N ARG A 129 -11.95 -11.68 0.58
CA ARG A 129 -12.24 -10.31 0.14
C ARG A 129 -12.51 -10.25 -1.36
N CYS A 130 -11.49 -10.49 -2.15
CA CYS A 130 -11.56 -10.39 -3.60
C CYS A 130 -12.10 -11.67 -4.21
N THR A 131 -12.74 -11.56 -5.38
CA THR A 131 -13.12 -12.73 -6.17
C THR A 131 -11.90 -13.45 -6.76
N VAL A 132 -12.06 -14.72 -7.13
CA VAL A 132 -10.99 -15.54 -7.71
C VAL A 132 -10.33 -14.89 -8.94
N PRO A 133 -11.08 -14.34 -9.94
CA PRO A 133 -10.45 -13.68 -11.08
C PRO A 133 -9.59 -12.48 -10.71
N ILE A 134 -10.05 -11.64 -9.77
CA ILE A 134 -9.31 -10.47 -9.29
C ILE A 134 -8.03 -10.90 -8.58
N MET A 135 -8.10 -11.88 -7.68
CA MET A 135 -6.92 -12.38 -6.97
C MET A 135 -5.94 -13.11 -7.90
N THR A 136 -6.42 -13.79 -8.92
CA THR A 136 -5.56 -14.42 -9.94
C THR A 136 -4.74 -13.37 -10.66
N LEU A 137 -5.37 -12.24 -11.05
CA LEU A 137 -4.64 -11.10 -11.63
C LEU A 137 -3.65 -10.49 -10.63
N ALA A 138 -4.04 -10.31 -9.38
CA ALA A 138 -3.18 -9.77 -8.34
C ALA A 138 -1.93 -10.64 -8.12
N HIS A 139 -2.07 -11.96 -8.01
CA HIS A 139 -0.95 -12.88 -7.87
C HIS A 139 -0.03 -12.89 -9.10
N LYS A 140 -0.60 -12.80 -10.29
CA LYS A 140 0.19 -12.65 -11.53
C LYS A 140 1.04 -11.37 -11.49
N VAL A 141 0.43 -10.25 -11.10
CA VAL A 141 1.13 -8.96 -10.92
C VAL A 141 2.22 -9.07 -9.84
N ALA A 142 1.96 -9.73 -8.72
CA ALA A 142 2.96 -9.95 -7.67
C ALA A 142 4.15 -10.82 -8.14
N GLY A 143 4.01 -11.54 -9.26
CA GLY A 143 5.03 -12.46 -9.78
C GLY A 143 5.11 -13.77 -9.01
N ASP A 144 4.03 -14.15 -8.36
CA ASP A 144 3.83 -15.41 -7.63
C ASP A 144 2.48 -16.02 -8.03
N PRO A 145 2.34 -16.48 -9.31
CA PRO A 145 1.10 -17.03 -9.79
C PRO A 145 0.78 -18.32 -9.04
N LYS A 146 -0.34 -18.32 -8.35
CA LYS A 146 -0.85 -19.46 -7.56
C LYS A 146 -2.26 -19.78 -8.01
N LYS A 147 -2.66 -21.05 -7.77
CA LYS A 147 -4.08 -21.40 -7.79
C LYS A 147 -4.78 -20.63 -6.67
N VAL A 148 -5.77 -19.83 -7.04
CA VAL A 148 -6.58 -19.07 -6.08
C VAL A 148 -7.84 -19.85 -5.78
N GLU A 149 -8.16 -19.98 -4.50
CA GLU A 149 -9.42 -20.50 -4.01
C GLU A 149 -10.19 -19.37 -3.32
N GLY A 150 -11.51 -19.34 -3.48
CA GLY A 150 -12.33 -18.29 -2.89
C GLY A 150 -13.65 -18.05 -3.62
N ARG A 151 -14.14 -16.83 -3.53
CA ARG A 151 -15.45 -16.41 -4.05
C ARG A 151 -15.39 -16.24 -5.57
N ALA A 152 -16.36 -16.81 -6.31
CA ALA A 152 -16.52 -16.55 -7.75
C ALA A 152 -16.91 -15.09 -8.00
N GLY A 153 -16.61 -14.59 -9.20
CA GLY A 153 -16.95 -13.22 -9.61
C GLY A 153 -16.66 -12.97 -11.08
N ALA A 154 -16.87 -11.73 -11.51
CA ALA A 154 -16.57 -11.30 -12.86
C ALA A 154 -15.06 -11.22 -13.13
N GLU A 155 -14.66 -11.43 -14.37
CA GLU A 155 -13.31 -11.15 -14.82
C GLU A 155 -13.03 -9.65 -14.78
N PRO A 156 -11.80 -9.22 -14.47
CA PRO A 156 -11.39 -7.83 -14.56
C PRO A 156 -11.65 -7.26 -15.97
N GLU A 157 -12.30 -6.11 -16.03
CA GLU A 157 -12.55 -5.40 -17.27
C GLU A 157 -11.30 -4.60 -17.70
N TRP A 158 -10.90 -4.75 -18.95
CA TRP A 158 -9.75 -4.05 -19.55
C TRP A 158 -10.24 -3.12 -20.65
N LYS A 159 -10.01 -1.82 -20.50
CA LYS A 159 -10.48 -0.83 -21.46
C LYS A 159 -9.36 0.10 -21.87
N LYS A 160 -8.85 -0.09 -23.08
CA LYS A 160 -7.91 0.85 -23.70
C LYS A 160 -8.70 1.77 -24.64
N SER A 161 -8.61 3.07 -24.41
CA SER A 161 -9.28 4.11 -25.19
C SER A 161 -8.32 4.78 -26.18
N GLY A 162 -8.86 5.45 -27.19
CA GLY A 162 -8.06 6.19 -28.18
C GLY A 162 -7.54 7.52 -27.63
N ASP A 163 -8.32 8.14 -26.76
CA ASP A 163 -8.06 9.44 -26.15
C ASP A 163 -8.66 9.52 -24.74
N ARG A 164 -8.45 10.66 -24.08
CA ARG A 164 -8.92 10.87 -22.71
C ARG A 164 -10.44 10.98 -22.62
N GLU A 165 -11.08 11.62 -23.59
CA GLU A 165 -12.53 11.80 -23.62
C GLU A 165 -13.23 10.44 -23.65
N SER A 166 -12.86 9.57 -24.59
CA SER A 166 -13.36 8.19 -24.66
C SER A 166 -13.05 7.37 -23.39
N MET A 167 -11.94 7.63 -22.72
CA MET A 167 -11.62 6.97 -21.46
C MET A 167 -12.57 7.43 -20.35
N LEU A 168 -12.88 8.73 -20.29
CA LEU A 168 -13.83 9.29 -19.32
C LEU A 168 -15.25 8.77 -19.58
N GLU A 169 -15.70 8.75 -20.83
CA GLU A 169 -17.00 8.16 -21.20
C GLU A 169 -17.15 6.72 -20.70
N HIS A 170 -16.14 5.88 -20.94
CA HIS A 170 -16.15 4.49 -20.46
C HIS A 170 -16.16 4.40 -18.93
N LEU A 171 -15.42 5.26 -18.24
CA LEU A 171 -15.38 5.28 -16.79
C LEU A 171 -16.73 5.70 -16.19
N VAL A 172 -17.38 6.70 -16.81
CA VAL A 172 -18.72 7.18 -16.46
C VAL A 172 -19.77 6.08 -16.72
N GLU A 173 -19.73 5.43 -17.90
CA GLU A 173 -20.64 4.34 -18.23
C GLU A 173 -20.51 3.17 -17.25
N TRP A 174 -19.28 2.76 -16.95
CA TRP A 174 -18.99 1.70 -15.98
C TRP A 174 -19.51 2.05 -14.57
N SER A 175 -19.23 3.26 -14.10
CA SER A 175 -19.67 3.73 -12.79
C SER A 175 -21.18 3.81 -12.68
N ASN A 176 -21.85 4.38 -13.68
CA ASN A 176 -23.31 4.49 -13.73
C ASN A 176 -24.00 3.11 -13.80
N ARG A 177 -23.42 2.16 -14.54
CA ARG A 177 -23.92 0.78 -14.57
C ARG A 177 -23.93 0.15 -13.19
N LEU A 178 -22.84 0.33 -12.42
CA LEU A 178 -22.71 -0.24 -11.07
C LEU A 178 -23.65 0.43 -10.06
N VAL A 179 -23.72 1.76 -10.04
CA VAL A 179 -24.64 2.51 -9.18
C VAL A 179 -26.10 2.18 -9.47
N LYS A 180 -26.45 1.97 -10.75
CA LYS A 180 -27.80 1.56 -11.17
C LYS A 180 -28.13 0.13 -10.71
N ALA A 181 -27.15 -0.76 -10.73
CA ALA A 181 -27.33 -2.15 -10.28
C ALA A 181 -27.43 -2.24 -8.75
N ASP A 182 -26.64 -1.47 -8.04
CA ASP A 182 -26.64 -1.38 -6.59
C ASP A 182 -26.29 0.04 -6.12
N PRO A 183 -27.29 0.83 -5.66
CA PRO A 183 -27.06 2.19 -5.18
C PRO A 183 -26.23 2.28 -3.88
N TYR A 184 -26.03 1.17 -3.20
CA TYR A 184 -25.25 1.12 -1.95
C TYR A 184 -23.79 0.78 -2.18
N LYS A 185 -23.37 0.53 -3.40
CA LYS A 185 -21.97 0.25 -3.71
C LYS A 185 -21.06 1.45 -3.44
N LEU A 186 -19.92 1.17 -2.83
CA LEU A 186 -18.80 2.09 -2.69
C LEU A 186 -17.81 1.84 -3.83
N ILE A 187 -17.69 2.80 -4.74
CA ILE A 187 -16.84 2.71 -5.94
C ILE A 187 -15.63 3.61 -5.76
N ALA A 188 -14.42 3.05 -5.83
CA ALA A 188 -13.19 3.83 -5.83
C ALA A 188 -12.59 3.94 -7.24
N ILE A 189 -12.30 5.16 -7.66
CA ILE A 189 -11.54 5.46 -8.88
C ILE A 189 -10.12 5.86 -8.44
N ILE A 190 -9.14 5.01 -8.74
CA ILE A 190 -7.79 5.12 -8.20
C ILE A 190 -6.82 5.62 -9.27
N CYS A 191 -6.23 6.78 -9.02
CA CYS A 191 -5.14 7.36 -9.81
C CYS A 191 -3.77 7.04 -9.18
N ARG A 192 -2.69 7.26 -9.94
CA ARG A 192 -1.33 7.09 -9.41
C ARG A 192 -0.94 8.19 -8.43
N TYR A 193 -1.27 9.45 -8.74
CA TYR A 193 -0.84 10.62 -8.00
C TYR A 193 -2.03 11.46 -7.50
N PRO A 194 -1.87 12.19 -6.36
CA PRO A 194 -2.93 13.05 -5.83
C PRO A 194 -3.43 14.10 -6.83
N LYS A 195 -2.51 14.69 -7.61
CA LYS A 195 -2.88 15.70 -8.62
C LYS A 195 -3.78 15.12 -9.69
N GLN A 196 -3.49 13.92 -10.20
CA GLN A 196 -4.34 13.22 -11.17
C GLN A 196 -5.73 12.94 -10.59
N ALA A 197 -5.81 12.59 -9.32
CA ALA A 197 -7.10 12.33 -8.66
C ALA A 197 -7.94 13.60 -8.54
N MET A 198 -7.32 14.74 -8.25
CA MET A 198 -8.02 16.03 -8.20
C MET A 198 -8.53 16.45 -9.58
N GLU A 199 -7.68 16.39 -10.61
CA GLU A 199 -8.05 16.72 -12.00
C GLU A 199 -9.17 15.79 -12.50
N LEU A 200 -9.03 14.49 -12.26
CA LEU A 200 -10.06 13.51 -12.69
C LEU A 200 -11.40 13.72 -11.98
N LYS A 201 -11.37 14.09 -10.69
CA LYS A 201 -12.60 14.39 -9.94
C LYS A 201 -13.35 15.56 -10.54
N GLU A 202 -12.65 16.64 -10.90
CA GLU A 202 -13.24 17.81 -11.56
C GLU A 202 -13.83 17.45 -12.94
N GLU A 203 -13.10 16.66 -13.75
CA GLU A 203 -13.59 16.17 -15.04
C GLU A 203 -14.86 15.30 -14.89
N LEU A 204 -14.89 14.38 -13.92
CA LEU A 204 -16.03 13.49 -13.72
C LEU A 204 -17.28 14.20 -13.18
N GLU A 205 -17.14 15.29 -12.45
CA GLU A 205 -18.28 16.10 -11.97
C GLU A 205 -19.11 16.70 -13.13
N GLU A 206 -18.49 16.91 -14.31
CA GLU A 206 -19.19 17.42 -15.48
C GLU A 206 -20.06 16.35 -16.15
N PHE A 207 -19.73 15.06 -15.98
CA PHE A 207 -20.39 13.94 -16.67
C PHE A 207 -21.29 13.09 -15.75
N LEU A 208 -21.03 13.08 -14.47
CA LEU A 208 -21.78 12.27 -13.51
C LEU A 208 -22.83 13.14 -12.81
N SER A 209 -24.08 12.72 -12.87
CA SER A 209 -25.21 13.41 -12.20
C SER A 209 -25.24 13.25 -10.69
N GLY A 210 -24.33 12.46 -10.12
CA GLY A 210 -24.17 12.20 -8.68
C GLY A 210 -22.96 12.91 -8.10
N GLU A 211 -22.91 13.01 -6.77
CA GLU A 211 -21.75 13.56 -6.08
C GLU A 211 -20.53 12.66 -6.25
N VAL A 212 -19.44 13.23 -6.80
CA VAL A 212 -18.13 12.60 -6.88
C VAL A 212 -17.26 13.14 -5.76
N ARG A 213 -16.86 12.31 -4.84
CA ARG A 213 -16.07 12.69 -3.67
C ARG A 213 -14.58 12.52 -3.92
N LEU A 214 -13.76 13.38 -3.32
CA LEU A 214 -12.32 13.22 -3.30
C LEU A 214 -11.89 12.53 -1.99
N GLY A 215 -11.35 11.31 -2.10
CA GLY A 215 -10.71 10.62 -0.97
C GLY A 215 -9.28 11.11 -0.79
N HIS A 216 -9.05 12.05 0.16
CA HIS A 216 -7.72 12.58 0.42
C HIS A 216 -7.53 12.86 1.92
N ARG A 217 -6.48 12.31 2.52
CA ARG A 217 -6.12 12.45 3.95
C ARG A 217 -7.31 12.10 4.86
N ASP A 218 -7.72 13.05 5.73
CA ASP A 218 -8.78 12.86 6.71
C ASP A 218 -10.21 13.03 6.12
N GLN A 219 -10.34 13.20 4.81
CA GLN A 219 -11.59 13.43 4.10
C GLN A 219 -12.11 12.15 3.39
N PHE A 220 -11.83 10.97 3.95
CA PHE A 220 -12.45 9.75 3.45
C PHE A 220 -13.86 9.59 4.00
N SER A 221 -14.83 9.37 3.10
CA SER A 221 -16.18 8.94 3.44
C SER A 221 -16.42 7.53 2.89
N PHE A 222 -16.90 6.63 3.74
CA PHE A 222 -17.27 5.27 3.35
C PHE A 222 -18.76 5.15 3.03
N GLU A 223 -19.43 6.27 2.79
CA GLU A 223 -20.79 6.26 2.28
C GLU A 223 -20.84 5.72 0.85
N PRO A 224 -21.94 5.06 0.45
CA PRO A 224 -22.15 4.62 -0.92
C PRO A 224 -21.92 5.72 -1.95
N GLY A 225 -21.49 5.35 -3.14
CA GLY A 225 -21.26 6.27 -4.26
C GLY A 225 -19.83 6.24 -4.79
N ILE A 226 -19.45 7.27 -5.53
CA ILE A 226 -18.19 7.33 -6.28
C ILE A 226 -17.17 8.19 -5.55
N MET A 227 -16.00 7.63 -5.33
CA MET A 227 -14.85 8.34 -4.74
C MET A 227 -13.65 8.27 -5.67
N VAL A 228 -13.05 9.41 -5.97
CA VAL A 228 -11.77 9.51 -6.68
C VAL A 228 -10.64 9.68 -5.66
N THR A 229 -9.59 8.90 -5.80
CA THR A 229 -8.46 8.92 -4.86
C THR A 229 -7.15 8.50 -5.55
N ASN A 230 -6.08 8.35 -4.78
CA ASN A 230 -4.80 7.88 -5.30
C ASN A 230 -4.31 6.63 -4.56
N ILE A 231 -3.38 5.92 -5.20
CA ILE A 231 -2.90 4.62 -4.74
C ILE A 231 -2.31 4.62 -3.31
N HIS A 232 -1.74 5.72 -2.86
CA HIS A 232 -1.17 5.80 -1.52
C HIS A 232 -2.21 5.94 -0.41
N GLN A 233 -3.40 6.44 -0.76
CA GLN A 233 -4.48 6.66 0.20
C GLN A 233 -5.36 5.41 0.41
N VAL A 234 -5.33 4.46 -0.52
CA VAL A 234 -6.21 3.28 -0.46
C VAL A 234 -5.64 2.11 0.33
N LYS A 235 -4.39 2.21 0.77
CA LYS A 235 -3.79 1.14 1.57
C LYS A 235 -4.59 0.91 2.87
N GLY A 236 -4.92 -0.35 3.18
CA GLY A 236 -5.75 -0.72 4.32
C GLY A 236 -7.26 -0.52 4.12
N LEU A 237 -7.69 0.10 2.99
CA LEU A 237 -9.11 0.31 2.69
C LEU A 237 -9.65 -0.79 1.78
N GLU A 238 -10.99 -0.87 1.68
CA GLU A 238 -11.72 -1.81 0.83
C GLU A 238 -12.90 -1.12 0.17
N PHE A 239 -13.18 -1.52 -1.08
CA PHE A 239 -14.26 -0.98 -1.87
C PHE A 239 -14.99 -2.10 -2.59
N ASP A 240 -16.29 -1.95 -2.79
CA ASP A 240 -17.07 -2.96 -3.55
C ASP A 240 -16.53 -3.07 -4.98
N SER A 241 -16.23 -1.93 -5.60
CA SER A 241 -15.72 -1.90 -6.97
C SER A 241 -14.59 -0.88 -7.11
N VAL A 242 -13.60 -1.19 -7.94
CA VAL A 242 -12.45 -0.32 -8.19
C VAL A 242 -12.23 -0.11 -9.68
N ALA A 243 -12.01 1.14 -10.09
CA ALA A 243 -11.41 1.48 -11.36
C ALA A 243 -10.00 2.00 -11.18
N MET A 244 -8.99 1.35 -11.73
CA MET A 244 -7.63 1.90 -11.82
C MET A 244 -7.49 2.67 -13.12
N VAL A 245 -7.16 3.96 -13.00
CA VAL A 245 -7.02 4.88 -14.14
C VAL A 245 -5.56 5.04 -14.51
N GLU A 246 -5.29 4.90 -15.82
CA GLU A 246 -3.95 4.99 -16.41
C GLU A 246 -2.90 4.08 -15.74
N PRO A 247 -3.19 2.75 -15.59
CA PRO A 247 -2.19 1.81 -15.12
C PRO A 247 -1.21 1.44 -16.25
N ASP A 248 -0.56 2.46 -16.78
CA ASP A 248 0.37 2.43 -17.92
C ASP A 248 1.84 2.45 -17.48
N GLU A 249 2.77 2.40 -18.46
CA GLU A 249 4.21 2.35 -18.21
C GLU A 249 4.76 3.68 -17.68
N ASP A 250 4.09 4.83 -17.91
CA ASP A 250 4.55 6.13 -17.41
C ASP A 250 4.23 6.27 -15.91
N ASN A 251 3.06 5.81 -15.48
CA ASN A 251 2.61 5.84 -14.11
C ASN A 251 3.18 4.67 -13.28
N TYR A 252 3.31 3.49 -13.89
CA TYR A 252 3.78 2.26 -13.23
C TYR A 252 4.87 1.57 -14.05
N PRO A 253 6.05 2.18 -14.19
CA PRO A 253 7.14 1.62 -14.99
C PRO A 253 7.65 0.30 -14.40
N ILE A 254 7.80 -0.72 -15.25
CA ILE A 254 8.25 -2.07 -14.83
C ILE A 254 9.61 -2.07 -14.12
N ARG A 255 10.46 -1.08 -14.41
CA ARG A 255 11.79 -0.94 -13.79
C ARG A 255 11.75 -0.55 -12.32
N ARG A 256 10.60 -0.09 -11.82
CA ARG A 256 10.41 0.26 -10.41
C ARG A 256 9.72 -0.88 -9.69
N GLU A 257 10.38 -1.46 -8.71
CA GLU A 257 9.81 -2.53 -7.87
C GLU A 257 8.48 -2.12 -7.22
N GLU A 258 8.38 -0.86 -6.81
CA GLU A 258 7.16 -0.29 -6.23
C GLU A 258 5.94 -0.33 -7.17
N SER A 259 6.15 -0.26 -8.49
CA SER A 259 5.05 -0.27 -9.46
C SER A 259 4.22 -1.54 -9.37
N ARG A 260 4.89 -2.68 -9.20
CA ARG A 260 4.27 -3.98 -9.01
C ARG A 260 3.42 -4.02 -7.75
N ASN A 261 3.99 -3.58 -6.64
CA ASN A 261 3.31 -3.57 -5.35
C ASN A 261 2.13 -2.59 -5.35
N MET A 262 2.27 -1.43 -5.99
CA MET A 262 1.18 -0.46 -6.10
C MET A 262 0.01 -1.01 -6.94
N ILE A 263 0.29 -1.62 -8.10
CA ILE A 263 -0.77 -2.25 -8.90
C ILE A 263 -1.42 -3.37 -8.10
N TYR A 264 -0.64 -4.21 -7.43
CA TYR A 264 -1.16 -5.26 -6.55
C TYR A 264 -2.10 -4.69 -5.48
N VAL A 265 -1.67 -3.63 -4.78
CA VAL A 265 -2.51 -2.97 -3.78
C VAL A 265 -3.79 -2.44 -4.41
N GLY A 266 -3.74 -1.73 -5.53
CA GLY A 266 -4.93 -1.21 -6.20
C GLY A 266 -5.93 -2.31 -6.55
N ILE A 267 -5.45 -3.41 -7.13
CA ILE A 267 -6.28 -4.57 -7.47
C ILE A 267 -6.92 -5.18 -6.22
N THR A 268 -6.14 -5.39 -5.16
CA THR A 268 -6.62 -6.07 -3.94
C THR A 268 -7.49 -5.21 -3.04
N ARG A 269 -7.75 -3.95 -3.41
CA ARG A 269 -8.77 -3.11 -2.74
C ARG A 269 -10.18 -3.44 -3.18
N THR A 270 -10.33 -4.16 -4.29
CA THR A 270 -11.60 -4.51 -4.92
C THR A 270 -12.22 -5.74 -4.29
N GLN A 271 -13.52 -5.69 -4.03
CA GLN A 271 -14.27 -6.88 -3.63
C GLN A 271 -14.89 -7.59 -4.85
N ASP A 272 -15.65 -6.88 -5.71
CA ASP A 272 -16.50 -7.47 -6.75
C ASP A 272 -16.07 -7.14 -8.18
N ASP A 273 -15.93 -5.86 -8.53
CA ASP A 273 -15.73 -5.42 -9.91
C ASP A 273 -14.45 -4.60 -10.06
N LEU A 274 -13.61 -4.98 -11.00
CA LEU A 274 -12.36 -4.29 -11.30
C LEU A 274 -12.34 -3.82 -12.74
N LEU A 275 -12.15 -2.51 -12.94
CA LEU A 275 -11.87 -1.90 -14.24
C LEU A 275 -10.42 -1.40 -14.28
N LEU A 276 -9.72 -1.74 -15.35
CA LEU A 276 -8.42 -1.19 -15.70
C LEU A 276 -8.58 -0.36 -16.98
N THR A 277 -8.48 0.98 -16.89
CA THR A 277 -8.71 1.86 -18.05
C THR A 277 -7.52 2.77 -18.32
N THR A 278 -7.14 2.92 -19.57
CA THR A 278 -5.97 3.71 -19.99
C THR A 278 -6.07 4.18 -21.42
N VAL A 279 -5.42 5.29 -21.75
CA VAL A 279 -5.20 5.74 -23.14
C VAL A 279 -3.92 5.13 -23.71
N LYS A 280 -2.87 5.03 -22.88
CA LYS A 280 -1.57 4.49 -23.26
C LYS A 280 -1.53 2.96 -23.17
N PRO A 281 -0.48 2.31 -23.66
CA PRO A 281 -0.30 0.88 -23.42
C PRO A 281 -0.21 0.58 -21.91
N TYR A 282 -0.88 -0.47 -21.48
CA TYR A 282 -0.77 -0.94 -20.10
C TYR A 282 0.67 -1.18 -19.68
N SER A 283 0.96 -0.97 -18.41
CA SER A 283 2.28 -1.28 -17.85
C SER A 283 2.65 -2.75 -18.11
N ARG A 284 3.92 -2.97 -18.46
CA ARG A 284 4.48 -4.31 -18.65
C ARG A 284 4.45 -5.16 -17.39
N VAL A 285 4.22 -4.56 -16.22
CA VAL A 285 4.00 -5.28 -14.96
C VAL A 285 2.90 -6.33 -15.08
N PHE A 286 1.85 -6.08 -15.85
CA PHE A 286 0.74 -7.03 -16.05
C PHE A 286 1.09 -8.26 -16.88
N PHE A 287 2.13 -8.17 -17.70
CA PHE A 287 2.50 -9.18 -18.71
C PHE A 287 3.87 -9.81 -18.45
N TYR A 288 4.48 -9.45 -17.33
CA TYR A 288 5.82 -9.93 -17.01
C TYR A 288 5.71 -11.29 -16.31
N ASP A 289 6.06 -12.33 -17.05
CA ASP A 289 6.37 -13.65 -16.51
C ASP A 289 7.88 -13.67 -16.13
N LYS A 290 8.18 -14.00 -14.88
CA LYS A 290 9.58 -14.12 -14.41
C LYS A 290 10.28 -15.30 -15.06
#